data_88b786b0dac5122d0335488b68bb56c4
#
_entry.id   88b786b0dac5122d0335488b68bb56c4
#
_cell.length_a   1.000
_cell.length_b   1.000
_cell.length_c   1.000
_cell.angle_alpha   90.00
_cell.angle_beta   90.00
_cell.angle_gamma   90.00
#
_symmetry.space_group_name_H-M   'P 1'
#
loop_
_entity.id
_entity.type
_entity.pdbx_description
1 polymer ?
#
loop_
_entity_poly.entity_id
_entity_poly.type
_entity_poly.pdbx_seq_one_letter_code
_entity_poly.pdbx_strand_id
1 'polypeptide(L)'
;TLSLSSAASDVYKRQLFILPGLIMMNTLTNATANTSSSMLQMKLLQQLPDLLTAPLSGLEISLAYIIGGTVRGMVNGILVLFLGMILIGMPVKDPLGTIAFIFLVSWAFSSMGLLLGQLSESWDQLAMMQNFFLTPLSFLGGIFYSIKMLPDWAQTLSYINPIYYMINGIRYTILGVSDSNVVISYAMAIILTFGFTLSSVLLMESGKKIKQ
;
A
#
# COMPACT_ATOMS: atom_id res chain seq x y z
N THR A 1 17.99 32.68 20.79
CA THR A 1 16.94 31.77 21.30
C THR A 1 15.73 31.71 20.38
N LEU A 2 15.29 32.83 19.75
CA LEU A 2 14.17 32.90 18.83
C LEU A 2 14.40 32.11 17.53
N SER A 3 15.63 32.12 16.98
CA SER A 3 15.96 31.37 15.76
C SER A 3 15.94 29.83 15.95
N LEU A 4 16.36 29.34 17.10
CA LEU A 4 16.29 27.91 17.43
C LEU A 4 14.85 27.43 17.62
N SER A 5 13.98 28.27 18.19
CA SER A 5 12.56 27.96 18.37
C SER A 5 11.82 27.91 17.03
N SER A 6 12.12 28.82 16.08
CA SER A 6 11.50 28.79 14.74
C SER A 6 11.98 27.59 13.93
N ALA A 7 13.29 27.29 13.94
CA ALA A 7 13.85 26.12 13.26
C ALA A 7 13.26 24.79 13.81
N ALA A 8 13.12 24.67 15.13
CA ALA A 8 12.48 23.50 15.74
C ALA A 8 11.01 23.36 15.35
N SER A 9 10.27 24.48 15.25
CA SER A 9 8.88 24.49 14.77
C SER A 9 8.75 24.03 13.31
N ASP A 10 9.67 24.46 12.45
CA ASP A 10 9.66 24.09 11.03
C ASP A 10 10.03 22.62 10.81
N VAL A 11 10.99 22.10 11.59
CA VAL A 11 11.33 20.67 11.60
C VAL A 11 10.13 19.84 12.04
N TYR A 12 9.44 20.21 13.11
CA TYR A 12 8.25 19.52 13.61
C TYR A 12 7.12 19.50 12.58
N LYS A 13 6.81 20.63 11.94
CA LYS A 13 5.80 20.71 10.88
C LYS A 13 6.14 19.81 9.70
N ARG A 14 7.41 19.76 9.31
CA ARG A 14 7.88 18.88 8.23
C ARG A 14 7.75 17.40 8.59
N GLN A 15 8.07 17.03 9.83
CA GLN A 15 7.90 15.65 10.32
C GLN A 15 6.43 15.23 10.30
N LEU A 16 5.52 16.08 10.78
CA LEU A 16 4.07 15.84 10.73
C LEU A 16 3.56 15.63 9.31
N PHE A 17 4.11 16.35 8.33
CA PHE A 17 3.70 16.22 6.93
C PHE A 17 4.17 14.90 6.30
N ILE A 18 5.41 14.47 6.58
CA ILE A 18 6.03 13.28 5.98
C ILE A 18 5.49 11.99 6.59
N LEU A 19 5.19 11.98 7.88
CA LEU A 19 4.85 10.76 8.62
C LEU A 19 3.64 9.99 8.07
N PRO A 20 2.50 10.62 7.71
CA PRO A 20 1.38 9.90 7.08
C PRO A 20 1.79 9.22 5.76
N GLY A 21 2.66 9.85 4.97
CA GLY A 21 3.21 9.26 3.75
C GLY A 21 4.07 8.02 4.04
N LEU A 22 4.89 8.05 5.08
CA LEU A 22 5.70 6.91 5.52
C LEU A 22 4.84 5.77 6.08
N ILE A 23 3.78 6.08 6.83
CA ILE A 23 2.80 5.09 7.28
C ILE A 23 2.21 4.36 6.08
N MET A 24 1.78 5.11 5.08
CA MET A 24 1.18 4.54 3.87
C MET A 24 2.19 3.71 3.07
N MET A 25 3.40 4.22 2.83
CA MET A 25 4.46 3.49 2.14
C MET A 25 4.78 2.16 2.85
N ASN A 26 4.88 2.18 4.17
CA ASN A 26 5.15 0.98 4.96
C ASN A 26 3.99 -0.03 4.85
N THR A 27 2.75 0.45 4.94
CA THR A 27 1.55 -0.37 4.81
C THR A 27 1.50 -1.09 3.46
N LEU A 28 1.61 -0.34 2.35
CA LEU A 28 1.49 -0.91 1.01
C LEU A 28 2.64 -1.85 0.66
N THR A 29 3.89 -1.51 1.02
CA THR A 29 5.05 -2.38 0.74
C THR A 29 4.99 -3.68 1.52
N ASN A 30 4.63 -3.65 2.81
CA ASN A 30 4.52 -4.86 3.62
C ASN A 30 3.35 -5.75 3.20
N ALA A 31 2.19 -5.18 2.87
CA ALA A 31 1.05 -5.93 2.34
C ALA A 31 1.41 -6.65 1.04
N THR A 32 2.00 -5.93 0.08
CA THR A 32 2.42 -6.48 -1.22
C THR A 32 3.49 -7.55 -1.06
N ALA A 33 4.56 -7.25 -0.32
CA ALA A 33 5.70 -8.14 -0.17
C ALA A 33 5.31 -9.47 0.50
N ASN A 34 4.45 -9.43 1.52
CA ASN A 34 4.02 -10.65 2.20
C ASN A 34 3.28 -11.60 1.27
N THR A 35 2.27 -11.08 0.57
CA THR A 35 1.41 -11.91 -0.27
C THR A 35 2.15 -12.43 -1.49
N SER A 36 2.94 -11.57 -2.14
CA SER A 36 3.71 -11.95 -3.33
C SER A 36 4.80 -12.97 -3.02
N SER A 37 5.52 -12.80 -1.91
CA SER A 37 6.56 -13.75 -1.51
C SER A 37 5.97 -15.10 -1.11
N SER A 38 4.87 -15.12 -0.36
CA SER A 38 4.19 -16.36 0.04
C SER A 38 3.69 -17.15 -1.17
N MET A 39 3.08 -16.46 -2.15
CA MET A 39 2.60 -17.10 -3.37
C MET A 39 3.74 -17.64 -4.24
N LEU A 40 4.81 -16.85 -4.43
CA LEU A 40 5.97 -17.27 -5.20
C LEU A 40 6.68 -18.45 -4.54
N GLN A 41 6.81 -18.43 -3.21
CA GLN A 41 7.42 -19.53 -2.45
C GLN A 41 6.65 -20.84 -2.66
N MET A 42 5.33 -20.83 -2.61
CA MET A 42 4.49 -22.02 -2.88
C MET A 42 4.74 -22.57 -4.29
N LYS A 43 4.89 -21.68 -5.30
CA LYS A 43 5.23 -22.11 -6.67
C LYS A 43 6.61 -22.75 -6.73
N LEU A 44 7.63 -22.11 -6.19
CA LEU A 44 9.02 -22.59 -6.27
C LEU A 44 9.26 -23.89 -5.49
N LEU A 45 8.54 -24.08 -4.38
CA LEU A 45 8.58 -25.33 -3.60
C LEU A 45 7.70 -26.44 -4.17
N GLN A 46 7.04 -26.20 -5.31
CA GLN A 46 6.13 -27.16 -5.96
C GLN A 46 4.99 -27.65 -5.03
N GLN A 47 4.61 -26.86 -4.04
CA GLN A 47 3.50 -27.13 -3.11
C GLN A 47 2.14 -26.67 -3.67
N LEU A 48 2.15 -25.90 -4.75
CA LEU A 48 0.93 -25.38 -5.34
C LEU A 48 -0.01 -26.46 -5.90
N PRO A 49 0.48 -27.54 -6.54
CA PRO A 49 -0.38 -28.67 -6.96
C PRO A 49 -1.17 -29.28 -5.80
N ASP A 50 -0.54 -29.41 -4.62
CA ASP A 50 -1.21 -29.97 -3.43
C ASP A 50 -2.35 -29.06 -2.97
N LEU A 51 -2.16 -27.75 -3.02
CA LEU A 51 -3.19 -26.77 -2.71
C LEU A 51 -4.35 -26.80 -3.73
N LEU A 52 -4.03 -26.99 -5.01
CA LEU A 52 -5.03 -27.05 -6.09
C LEU A 52 -5.80 -28.38 -6.13
N THR A 53 -5.29 -29.45 -5.51
CA THR A 53 -6.03 -30.72 -5.35
C THR A 53 -6.94 -30.73 -4.13
N ALA A 54 -6.78 -29.78 -3.21
CA ALA A 54 -7.69 -29.59 -2.09
C ALA A 54 -9.08 -29.13 -2.60
N PRO A 55 -10.17 -29.48 -1.91
CA PRO A 55 -11.53 -29.08 -2.30
C PRO A 55 -11.78 -27.58 -1.98
N LEU A 56 -10.93 -26.71 -2.49
CA LEU A 56 -10.98 -25.26 -2.30
C LEU A 56 -11.17 -24.55 -3.65
N SER A 57 -12.04 -23.54 -3.66
CA SER A 57 -12.20 -22.68 -4.82
C SER A 57 -11.02 -21.71 -4.98
N GLY A 58 -10.75 -21.26 -6.21
CA GLY A 58 -9.74 -20.24 -6.47
C GLY A 58 -9.98 -18.94 -5.69
N LEU A 59 -11.25 -18.63 -5.42
CA LEU A 59 -11.65 -17.49 -4.58
C LEU A 59 -11.22 -17.68 -3.12
N GLU A 60 -11.46 -18.85 -2.52
CA GLU A 60 -11.08 -19.13 -1.13
C GLU A 60 -9.57 -19.08 -0.94
N ILE A 61 -8.81 -19.66 -1.87
CA ILE A 61 -7.35 -19.61 -1.87
C ILE A 61 -6.87 -18.16 -1.98
N SER A 62 -7.40 -17.40 -2.94
CA SER A 62 -7.00 -15.99 -3.13
C SER A 62 -7.31 -15.14 -1.91
N LEU A 63 -8.51 -15.29 -1.32
CA LEU A 63 -8.88 -14.54 -0.12
C LEU A 63 -8.01 -14.90 1.09
N ALA A 64 -7.62 -16.16 1.26
CA ALA A 64 -6.71 -16.55 2.34
C ALA A 64 -5.36 -15.82 2.25
N TYR A 65 -4.78 -15.74 1.06
CA TYR A 65 -3.55 -14.99 0.82
C TYR A 65 -3.73 -13.48 1.03
N ILE A 66 -4.82 -12.92 0.50
CA ILE A 66 -5.13 -11.48 0.61
C ILE A 66 -5.33 -11.09 2.07
N ILE A 67 -6.08 -11.85 2.84
CA ILE A 67 -6.30 -11.59 4.27
C ILE A 67 -4.98 -11.63 5.03
N GLY A 68 -4.13 -12.63 4.79
CA GLY A 68 -2.82 -12.73 5.43
C GLY A 68 -1.93 -11.50 5.18
N GLY A 69 -1.85 -11.04 3.92
CA GLY A 69 -1.10 -9.84 3.57
C GLY A 69 -1.75 -8.55 4.10
N THR A 70 -3.08 -8.48 4.11
CA THR A 70 -3.84 -7.37 4.68
C THR A 70 -3.53 -7.19 6.17
N VAL A 71 -3.59 -8.26 6.94
CA VAL A 71 -3.27 -8.24 8.38
C VAL A 71 -1.84 -7.74 8.60
N ARG A 72 -0.88 -8.24 7.83
CA ARG A 72 0.52 -7.80 7.96
C ARG A 72 0.71 -6.33 7.58
N GLY A 73 0.08 -5.86 6.51
CA GLY A 73 0.09 -4.46 6.10
C GLY A 73 -0.51 -3.55 7.18
N MET A 74 -1.66 -3.95 7.74
CA MET A 74 -2.31 -3.23 8.83
C MET A 74 -1.44 -3.16 10.08
N VAL A 75 -0.90 -4.28 10.54
CA VAL A 75 -0.04 -4.34 11.74
C VAL A 75 1.15 -3.39 11.58
N ASN A 76 1.84 -3.42 10.44
CA ASN A 76 2.97 -2.53 10.18
C ASN A 76 2.52 -1.05 10.08
N GLY A 77 1.42 -0.75 9.39
CA GLY A 77 0.89 0.61 9.30
C GLY A 77 0.48 1.18 10.64
N ILE A 78 -0.26 0.41 11.44
CA ILE A 78 -0.69 0.80 12.80
C ILE A 78 0.52 0.95 13.73
N LEU A 79 1.53 0.09 13.63
CA LEU A 79 2.75 0.20 14.43
C LEU A 79 3.47 1.52 14.15
N VAL A 80 3.65 1.88 12.88
CA VAL A 80 4.29 3.16 12.50
C VAL A 80 3.43 4.35 12.93
N LEU A 81 2.10 4.25 12.82
CA LEU A 81 1.15 5.25 13.32
C LEU A 81 1.33 5.46 14.84
N PHE A 82 1.37 4.38 15.60
CA PHE A 82 1.53 4.40 17.04
C PHE A 82 2.87 5.00 17.47
N LEU A 83 3.95 4.63 16.79
CA LEU A 83 5.26 5.24 17.00
C LEU A 83 5.25 6.75 16.71
N GLY A 84 4.58 7.17 15.65
CA GLY A 84 4.41 8.59 15.33
C GLY A 84 3.64 9.37 16.40
N MET A 85 2.61 8.76 16.98
CA MET A 85 1.86 9.37 18.09
C MET A 85 2.72 9.52 19.35
N ILE A 86 3.52 8.52 19.70
CA ILE A 86 4.36 8.53 20.91
C ILE A 86 5.58 9.44 20.75
N LEU A 87 6.32 9.30 19.66
CA LEU A 87 7.64 9.96 19.51
C LEU A 87 7.52 11.44 19.08
N ILE A 88 6.50 11.76 18.30
CA ILE A 88 6.36 13.10 17.69
C ILE A 88 5.09 13.81 18.21
N GLY A 89 4.22 13.11 18.95
CA GLY A 89 2.94 13.68 19.39
C GLY A 89 2.00 13.96 18.21
N MET A 90 2.02 13.09 17.17
CA MET A 90 1.21 13.28 15.98
C MET A 90 -0.28 13.21 16.33
N PRO A 91 -1.08 14.25 16.02
CA PRO A 91 -2.52 14.20 16.24
C PRO A 91 -3.17 13.28 15.20
N VAL A 92 -4.16 12.48 15.65
CA VAL A 92 -5.01 11.70 14.74
C VAL A 92 -6.43 12.25 14.86
N LYS A 93 -6.87 12.97 13.84
CA LYS A 93 -8.19 13.63 13.86
C LYS A 93 -9.34 12.66 13.76
N ASP A 94 -9.20 11.66 12.91
CA ASP A 94 -10.20 10.62 12.69
C ASP A 94 -9.55 9.23 12.83
N PRO A 95 -9.49 8.67 14.05
CA PRO A 95 -8.87 7.36 14.28
C PRO A 95 -9.59 6.23 13.55
N LEU A 96 -10.93 6.26 13.50
CA LEU A 96 -11.71 5.22 12.84
C LEU A 96 -11.50 5.26 11.33
N GLY A 97 -11.57 6.44 10.72
CA GLY A 97 -11.27 6.63 9.31
C GLY A 97 -9.84 6.25 8.95
N THR A 98 -8.87 6.52 9.84
CA THR A 98 -7.47 6.12 9.65
C THR A 98 -7.31 4.61 9.59
N ILE A 99 -7.91 3.87 10.53
CA ILE A 99 -7.85 2.40 10.56
C ILE A 99 -8.57 1.80 9.36
N ALA A 100 -9.76 2.31 9.03
CA ALA A 100 -10.53 1.86 7.87
C ALA A 100 -9.77 2.10 6.56
N PHE A 101 -9.08 3.22 6.43
CA PHE A 101 -8.30 3.54 5.24
C PHE A 101 -7.04 2.67 5.14
N ILE A 102 -6.33 2.44 6.25
CA ILE A 102 -5.20 1.50 6.31
C ILE A 102 -5.66 0.09 5.91
N PHE A 103 -6.81 -0.37 6.39
CA PHE A 103 -7.39 -1.67 6.00
C PHE A 103 -7.63 -1.73 4.49
N LEU A 104 -8.31 -0.75 3.92
CA LEU A 104 -8.67 -0.71 2.51
C LEU A 104 -7.43 -0.73 1.61
N VAL A 105 -6.41 0.07 1.95
CA VAL A 105 -5.15 0.09 1.20
C VAL A 105 -4.36 -1.20 1.38
N SER A 106 -4.31 -1.74 2.60
CA SER A 106 -3.66 -3.04 2.84
C SER A 106 -4.29 -4.14 2.01
N TRP A 107 -5.63 -4.16 1.89
CA TRP A 107 -6.34 -5.13 1.08
C TRP A 107 -6.01 -4.97 -0.42
N ALA A 108 -6.09 -3.74 -0.95
CA ALA A 108 -5.77 -3.46 -2.34
C ALA A 108 -4.35 -3.91 -2.71
N PHE A 109 -3.37 -3.57 -1.88
CA PHE A 109 -1.96 -3.87 -2.13
C PHE A 109 -1.59 -5.32 -1.82
N SER A 110 -2.29 -5.99 -0.91
CA SER A 110 -2.19 -7.44 -0.73
C SER A 110 -2.71 -8.18 -1.97
N SER A 111 -3.84 -7.75 -2.52
CA SER A 111 -4.38 -8.32 -3.77
C SER A 111 -3.44 -8.11 -4.96
N MET A 112 -2.84 -6.92 -5.07
CA MET A 112 -1.80 -6.64 -6.06
C MET A 112 -0.57 -7.54 -5.85
N GLY A 113 -0.16 -7.74 -4.58
CA GLY A 113 0.93 -8.65 -4.22
C GLY A 113 0.65 -10.09 -4.68
N LEU A 114 -0.57 -10.57 -4.52
CA LEU A 114 -0.98 -11.89 -5.01
C LEU A 114 -0.83 -11.99 -6.53
N LEU A 115 -1.27 -10.98 -7.28
CA LEU A 115 -1.08 -10.93 -8.73
C LEU A 115 0.39 -10.99 -9.12
N LEU A 116 1.25 -10.19 -8.46
CA LEU A 116 2.69 -10.19 -8.73
C LEU A 116 3.31 -11.56 -8.45
N GLY A 117 2.93 -12.21 -7.34
CA GLY A 117 3.42 -13.55 -7.01
C GLY A 117 2.95 -14.62 -7.99
N GLN A 118 1.72 -14.53 -8.48
CA GLN A 118 1.17 -15.43 -9.51
C GLN A 118 1.91 -15.28 -10.85
N LEU A 119 2.26 -14.05 -11.23
CA LEU A 119 2.92 -13.74 -12.50
C LEU A 119 4.43 -13.99 -12.48
N SER A 120 5.06 -13.96 -11.30
CA SER A 120 6.51 -14.12 -11.17
C SER A 120 6.93 -15.59 -11.21
N GLU A 121 8.07 -15.86 -11.82
CA GLU A 121 8.69 -17.19 -11.94
C GLU A 121 9.96 -17.31 -11.09
N SER A 122 10.53 -16.19 -10.65
CA SER A 122 11.74 -16.15 -9.82
C SER A 122 11.70 -15.00 -8.82
N TRP A 123 12.56 -15.12 -7.79
CA TRP A 123 12.72 -14.05 -6.79
C TRP A 123 13.22 -12.75 -7.41
N ASP A 124 14.14 -12.83 -8.38
CA ASP A 124 14.68 -11.66 -9.06
C ASP A 124 13.62 -10.94 -9.87
N GLN A 125 12.75 -11.68 -10.57
CA GLN A 125 11.64 -11.11 -11.32
C GLN A 125 10.65 -10.43 -10.39
N LEU A 126 10.31 -11.06 -9.25
CA LEU A 126 9.42 -10.47 -8.26
C LEU A 126 10.00 -9.17 -7.67
N ALA A 127 11.28 -9.20 -7.28
CA ALA A 127 11.97 -8.04 -6.75
C ALA A 127 12.06 -6.91 -7.79
N MET A 128 12.31 -7.24 -9.04
CA MET A 128 12.31 -6.29 -10.15
C MET A 128 10.93 -5.62 -10.28
N MET A 129 9.85 -6.40 -10.37
CA MET A 129 8.49 -5.86 -10.47
C MET A 129 8.16 -4.93 -9.29
N GLN A 130 8.46 -5.33 -8.06
CA GLN A 130 8.20 -4.50 -6.88
C GLN A 130 9.02 -3.21 -6.89
N ASN A 131 10.32 -3.30 -7.14
CA ASN A 131 11.22 -2.15 -7.08
C ASN A 131 11.01 -1.18 -8.24
N PHE A 132 10.68 -1.65 -9.44
CA PHE A 132 10.44 -0.78 -10.59
C PHE A 132 9.06 -0.12 -10.59
N PHE A 133 8.06 -0.75 -9.97
CA PHE A 133 6.70 -0.17 -9.90
C PHE A 133 6.43 0.54 -8.58
N LEU A 134 6.58 -0.14 -7.44
CA LEU A 134 6.17 0.43 -6.15
C LEU A 134 7.07 1.57 -5.70
N THR A 135 8.39 1.42 -5.85
CA THR A 135 9.33 2.43 -5.33
C THR A 135 9.19 3.77 -6.06
N PRO A 136 9.26 3.86 -7.40
CA PRO A 136 9.09 5.14 -8.10
C PRO A 136 7.70 5.75 -7.90
N LEU A 137 6.64 4.93 -7.95
CA LEU A 137 5.28 5.39 -7.72
C LEU A 137 5.09 5.95 -6.29
N SER A 138 5.73 5.33 -5.30
CA SER A 138 5.66 5.82 -3.91
C SER A 138 6.34 7.18 -3.77
N PHE A 139 7.53 7.37 -4.35
CA PHE A 139 8.21 8.67 -4.34
C PHE A 139 7.43 9.76 -5.07
N LEU A 140 6.89 9.45 -6.25
CA LEU A 140 6.03 10.35 -7.02
C LEU A 140 4.66 10.57 -6.37
N GLY A 141 4.29 9.77 -5.38
CA GLY A 141 3.04 9.89 -4.62
C GLY A 141 3.00 11.05 -3.64
N GLY A 142 4.07 11.84 -3.49
CA GLY A 142 4.10 13.00 -2.61
C GLY A 142 4.29 12.66 -1.13
N ILE A 143 5.11 11.65 -0.81
CA ILE A 143 5.45 11.29 0.58
C ILE A 143 6.20 12.44 1.26
N PHE A 144 7.21 12.99 0.59
CA PHE A 144 8.17 13.93 1.16
C PHE A 144 7.85 15.39 0.86
N TYR A 145 6.94 15.68 -0.07
CA TYR A 145 6.59 17.02 -0.54
C TYR A 145 5.12 17.11 -0.94
N SER A 146 4.57 18.30 -0.95
CA SER A 146 3.26 18.54 -1.56
C SER A 146 3.40 18.59 -3.09
N ILE A 147 2.51 17.92 -3.80
CA ILE A 147 2.51 17.89 -5.26
C ILE A 147 2.41 19.29 -5.87
N LYS A 148 1.76 20.23 -5.16
CA LYS A 148 1.65 21.64 -5.57
C LYS A 148 3.00 22.36 -5.69
N MET A 149 4.08 21.80 -5.13
CA MET A 149 5.44 22.36 -5.22
C MET A 149 6.19 21.89 -6.48
N LEU A 150 5.65 20.92 -7.20
CA LEU A 150 6.26 20.36 -8.40
C LEU A 150 5.95 21.20 -9.65
N PRO A 151 6.78 21.11 -10.70
CA PRO A 151 6.45 21.64 -12.02
C PRO A 151 5.18 20.98 -12.59
N ASP A 152 4.44 21.67 -13.45
CA ASP A 152 3.13 21.24 -13.96
C ASP A 152 3.14 19.84 -14.61
N TRP A 153 4.20 19.50 -15.34
CA TRP A 153 4.34 18.17 -15.95
C TRP A 153 4.44 17.05 -14.89
N ALA A 154 5.13 17.31 -13.77
CA ALA A 154 5.30 16.34 -12.69
C ALA A 154 4.02 16.24 -11.83
N GLN A 155 3.28 17.34 -11.68
CA GLN A 155 1.95 17.31 -11.06
C GLN A 155 1.00 16.42 -11.85
N THR A 156 0.99 16.54 -13.18
CA THR A 156 0.14 15.71 -14.05
C THR A 156 0.46 14.21 -13.89
N LEU A 157 1.74 13.85 -13.86
CA LEU A 157 2.16 12.46 -13.60
C LEU A 157 1.72 11.97 -12.21
N SER A 158 1.80 12.82 -11.21
CA SER A 158 1.38 12.49 -9.84
C SER A 158 -0.13 12.26 -9.75
N TYR A 159 -0.96 13.00 -10.49
CA TYR A 159 -2.41 12.78 -10.52
C TYR A 159 -2.83 11.48 -11.20
N ILE A 160 -2.01 10.92 -12.08
CA ILE A 160 -2.23 9.58 -12.67
C ILE A 160 -1.84 8.47 -11.68
N ASN A 161 -0.97 8.78 -10.72
CA ASN A 161 -0.44 7.83 -9.76
C ASN A 161 -1.48 7.46 -8.68
N PRO A 162 -1.92 6.20 -8.58
CA PRO A 162 -2.88 5.79 -7.56
C PRO A 162 -2.34 5.92 -6.13
N ILE A 163 -1.03 5.78 -5.92
CA ILE A 163 -0.40 5.89 -4.60
C ILE A 163 -0.53 7.31 -4.04
N TYR A 164 -0.56 8.33 -4.91
CA TYR A 164 -0.84 9.70 -4.49
C TYR A 164 -2.16 9.82 -3.72
N TYR A 165 -3.21 9.20 -4.23
CA TYR A 165 -4.54 9.22 -3.58
C TYR A 165 -4.53 8.46 -2.26
N MET A 166 -3.72 7.39 -2.15
CA MET A 166 -3.56 6.65 -0.89
C MET A 166 -2.87 7.53 0.17
N ILE A 167 -1.81 8.25 -0.22
CA ILE A 167 -1.09 9.16 0.68
C ILE A 167 -1.96 10.36 1.06
N ASN A 168 -2.71 10.90 0.10
CA ASN A 168 -3.61 12.01 0.34
C ASN A 168 -4.76 11.63 1.30
N GLY A 169 -5.36 10.45 1.13
CA GLY A 169 -6.42 9.95 1.98
C GLY A 169 -5.98 9.74 3.42
N ILE A 170 -4.84 9.08 3.65
CA ILE A 170 -4.32 8.89 5.01
C ILE A 170 -3.91 10.21 5.68
N ARG A 171 -3.34 11.15 4.91
CA ARG A 171 -2.99 12.47 5.41
C ARG A 171 -4.23 13.24 5.88
N TYR A 172 -5.33 13.10 5.16
CA TYR A 172 -6.60 13.70 5.56
C TYR A 172 -7.15 13.12 6.87
N THR A 173 -7.17 11.80 7.01
CA THR A 173 -7.71 11.16 8.22
C THR A 173 -6.86 11.47 9.46
N ILE A 174 -5.53 11.58 9.30
CA ILE A 174 -4.61 11.87 10.41
C ILE A 174 -4.57 13.36 10.71
N LEU A 175 -4.30 14.22 9.71
CA LEU A 175 -4.03 15.65 9.92
C LEU A 175 -5.24 16.55 9.61
N GLY A 176 -6.24 16.05 8.88
CA GLY A 176 -7.36 16.81 8.35
C GLY A 176 -6.96 17.76 7.22
N VAL A 177 -5.78 17.55 6.59
CA VAL A 177 -5.29 18.34 5.46
C VAL A 177 -5.21 17.45 4.22
N SER A 178 -5.65 17.98 3.10
CA SER A 178 -5.72 17.26 1.83
C SER A 178 -5.24 18.16 0.69
N ASP A 179 -4.42 17.62 -0.21
CA ASP A 179 -3.98 18.29 -1.43
C ASP A 179 -5.00 18.14 -2.57
N SER A 180 -5.86 17.12 -2.51
CA SER A 180 -6.93 16.84 -3.49
C SER A 180 -8.23 16.44 -2.80
N ASN A 181 -9.29 16.23 -3.60
CA ASN A 181 -10.58 15.80 -3.08
C ASN A 181 -10.47 14.40 -2.44
N VAL A 182 -10.84 14.33 -1.16
CA VAL A 182 -10.77 13.12 -0.35
C VAL A 182 -11.67 12.00 -0.88
N VAL A 183 -12.83 12.36 -1.45
CA VAL A 183 -13.76 11.39 -2.05
C VAL A 183 -13.07 10.61 -3.18
N ILE A 184 -12.22 11.27 -3.98
CA ILE A 184 -11.43 10.62 -5.03
C ILE A 184 -10.43 9.63 -4.42
N SER A 185 -9.82 9.95 -3.28
CA SER A 185 -8.89 9.05 -2.58
C SER A 185 -9.58 7.76 -2.13
N TYR A 186 -10.76 7.85 -1.52
CA TYR A 186 -11.56 6.68 -1.14
C TYR A 186 -12.05 5.90 -2.36
N ALA A 187 -12.57 6.58 -3.38
CA ALA A 187 -13.02 5.93 -4.61
C ALA A 187 -11.89 5.16 -5.29
N MET A 188 -10.70 5.77 -5.41
CA MET A 188 -9.53 5.12 -5.99
C MET A 188 -9.11 3.88 -5.18
N ALA A 189 -9.09 3.98 -3.85
CA ALA A 189 -8.76 2.85 -2.98
C ALA A 189 -9.76 1.69 -3.16
N ILE A 190 -11.05 1.98 -3.25
CA ILE A 190 -12.11 1.00 -3.49
C ILE A 190 -11.96 0.36 -4.87
N ILE A 191 -11.76 1.16 -5.91
CA ILE A 191 -11.58 0.66 -7.30
C ILE A 191 -10.37 -0.27 -7.37
N LEU A 192 -9.24 0.09 -6.77
CA LEU A 192 -8.05 -0.76 -6.74
C LEU A 192 -8.27 -2.05 -5.95
N THR A 193 -8.97 -1.95 -4.81
CA THR A 193 -9.33 -3.12 -3.99
C THR A 193 -10.11 -4.14 -4.81
N PHE A 194 -11.20 -3.71 -5.44
CA PHE A 194 -12.02 -4.60 -6.27
C PHE A 194 -11.29 -5.07 -7.53
N GLY A 195 -10.61 -4.16 -8.23
CA GLY A 195 -9.90 -4.46 -9.47
C GLY A 195 -8.79 -5.51 -9.28
N PHE A 196 -7.93 -5.32 -8.29
CA PHE A 196 -6.85 -6.28 -8.02
C PHE A 196 -7.37 -7.58 -7.42
N THR A 197 -8.37 -7.54 -6.53
CA THR A 197 -8.97 -8.75 -5.97
C THR A 197 -9.61 -9.59 -7.08
N LEU A 198 -10.44 -8.98 -7.93
CA LEU A 198 -11.08 -9.68 -9.04
C LEU A 198 -10.03 -10.27 -9.99
N SER A 199 -9.02 -9.49 -10.36
CA SER A 199 -7.97 -9.94 -11.28
C SER A 199 -7.17 -11.12 -10.70
N SER A 200 -6.84 -11.08 -9.40
CA SER A 200 -6.09 -12.16 -8.74
C SER A 200 -6.92 -13.45 -8.61
N VAL A 201 -8.22 -13.33 -8.33
CA VAL A 201 -9.14 -14.48 -8.28
C VAL A 201 -9.30 -15.12 -9.65
N LEU A 202 -9.57 -14.31 -10.68
CA LEU A 202 -9.72 -14.81 -12.06
C LEU A 202 -8.43 -15.49 -12.57
N LEU A 203 -7.27 -14.98 -12.20
CA LEU A 203 -6.00 -15.61 -12.56
C LEU A 203 -5.81 -16.93 -11.82
N MET A 204 -6.21 -17.02 -10.54
CA MET A 204 -6.16 -18.25 -9.74
C MET A 204 -7.09 -19.32 -10.34
N GLU A 205 -8.32 -18.96 -10.66
CA GLU A 205 -9.31 -19.89 -11.24
C GLU A 205 -8.92 -20.36 -12.64
N SER A 206 -8.33 -19.48 -13.47
CA SER A 206 -7.93 -19.85 -14.83
C SER A 206 -6.80 -20.87 -14.88
N GLY A 207 -6.00 -21.01 -13.83
CA GLY A 207 -4.84 -21.90 -13.76
C GLY A 207 -3.74 -21.60 -14.79
N LYS A 208 -3.90 -20.54 -15.62
CA LYS A 208 -2.92 -20.11 -16.60
C LYS A 208 -1.73 -19.50 -15.89
N LYS A 209 -0.51 -19.94 -16.09
CA LYS A 209 0.73 -19.56 -15.42
C LYS A 209 0.94 -20.06 -13.98
N ILE A 210 -0.01 -20.81 -13.44
CA ILE A 210 0.14 -21.42 -12.12
C ILE A 210 0.61 -22.87 -12.26
N LYS A 211 0.36 -23.47 -13.43
CA LYS A 211 0.65 -24.89 -13.76
C LYS A 211 1.98 -25.11 -14.51
N GLN A 212 2.87 -24.13 -14.57
CA GLN A 212 4.19 -24.28 -15.19
C GLN A 212 5.27 -24.57 -14.16
#